data_2f33aa91519a7501a0a15ac369c17aab
#
_entry.id   2f33aa91519a7501a0a15ac369c17aab
#
_cell.length_a   1.000
_cell.length_b   1.000
_cell.length_c   1.000
_cell.angle_alpha   90.00
_cell.angle_beta   90.00
_cell.angle_gamma   90.00
#
_symmetry.space_group_name_H-M   'P 1'
#
loop_
_entity.id
_entity.type
_entity.pdbx_description
1 polymer ?
#
loop_
_entity_poly.entity_id
_entity_poly.type
_entity_poly.pdbx_seq_one_letter_code
_entity_poly.pdbx_strand_id
1 'polypeptide(L)'
;HGLSTAWHLATKLKAKGKGDGSKIVVIDKDSIAAGASGVACGVVRNNYYQPAMRELMAMCVEVWESDSKKFHYHDVGYMQISPECMENDVAEIYAQQKNIGYDSVFIQGEKDSENYMKKMFGDWQAKGITSVLHEKRGGYANNTSAIYGLADKAEAEGVRILTGTTVKGFQYGSNSSAVTGIETDKGLIKCDQVIVGPGPWAKSFWDMLDLPNKITIKGEDGNIHKDYPMWHYWMLTEGVLRVDPNFLKTDDGNMPPVIHVDTDAPLYSDSDKKHLITDKLWGIXX
;
A
#
# COMPACT_ATOMS: atom_id res chain seq x y z
N HIS A 1 2.18 -7.59 -5.75
CA HIS A 1 2.41 -7.14 -7.14
C HIS A 1 2.28 -8.30 -8.13
N GLY A 2 2.94 -9.44 -7.89
CA GLY A 2 2.95 -10.55 -8.85
C GLY A 2 1.57 -11.01 -9.29
N LEU A 3 0.70 -11.32 -8.34
CA LEU A 3 -0.66 -11.78 -8.65
C LEU A 3 -1.45 -10.73 -9.43
N SER A 4 -1.35 -9.46 -9.04
CA SER A 4 -2.05 -8.37 -9.72
C SER A 4 -1.58 -8.22 -11.15
N THR A 5 -0.26 -8.26 -11.36
CA THR A 5 0.31 -8.20 -12.71
C THR A 5 -0.20 -9.36 -13.56
N ALA A 6 -0.18 -10.58 -13.01
CA ALA A 6 -0.61 -11.77 -13.73
C ALA A 6 -2.09 -11.68 -14.13
N TRP A 7 -2.95 -11.26 -13.20
CA TRP A 7 -4.38 -11.12 -13.46
C TRP A 7 -4.65 -10.07 -14.54
N HIS A 8 -4.05 -8.88 -14.38
CA HIS A 8 -4.26 -7.79 -15.36
C HIS A 8 -3.72 -8.16 -16.74
N LEU A 9 -2.55 -8.83 -16.78
CA LEU A 9 -1.99 -9.26 -18.05
C LEU A 9 -2.89 -10.29 -18.73
N ALA A 10 -3.36 -11.29 -18.00
CA ALA A 10 -4.25 -12.32 -18.53
C ALA A 10 -5.54 -11.68 -19.08
N THR A 11 -6.11 -10.76 -18.30
CA THR A 11 -7.34 -10.05 -18.69
C THR A 11 -7.12 -9.23 -19.96
N LYS A 12 -6.00 -8.51 -20.04
CA LYS A 12 -5.69 -7.68 -21.22
C LYS A 12 -5.40 -8.52 -22.44
N LEU A 13 -4.71 -9.65 -22.30
CA LEU A 13 -4.47 -10.56 -23.42
C LEU A 13 -5.80 -11.08 -23.98
N LYS A 14 -6.70 -11.48 -23.10
CA LYS A 14 -8.02 -11.98 -23.48
C LYS A 14 -8.82 -10.90 -24.20
N ALA A 15 -8.85 -9.68 -23.66
CA ALA A 15 -9.59 -8.57 -24.26
C ALA A 15 -9.06 -8.21 -25.65
N LYS A 16 -7.78 -8.40 -25.89
CA LYS A 16 -7.15 -8.10 -27.20
C LYS A 16 -7.15 -9.30 -28.16
N GLY A 17 -7.72 -10.43 -27.75
CA GLY A 17 -7.72 -11.64 -28.56
C GLY A 17 -6.33 -12.23 -28.79
N LYS A 18 -5.40 -11.99 -27.86
CA LYS A 18 -4.00 -12.44 -27.96
C LYS A 18 -3.65 -13.58 -27.01
N GLY A 19 -4.66 -14.22 -26.42
CA GLY A 19 -4.46 -15.32 -25.51
C GLY A 19 -5.19 -15.10 -24.19
N ASP A 20 -4.73 -15.77 -23.17
CA ASP A 20 -5.30 -15.69 -21.83
C ASP A 20 -4.17 -15.91 -20.79
N GLY A 21 -4.50 -16.36 -19.59
CA GLY A 21 -3.53 -16.59 -18.54
C GLY A 21 -2.78 -17.92 -18.63
N SER A 22 -3.08 -18.78 -19.62
CA SER A 22 -2.54 -20.15 -19.64
C SER A 22 -1.02 -20.22 -19.80
N LYS A 23 -0.40 -19.14 -20.30
CA LYS A 23 1.06 -19.05 -20.44
C LYS A 23 1.69 -18.17 -19.36
N ILE A 24 0.94 -17.83 -18.31
CA ILE A 24 1.42 -17.01 -17.21
C ILE A 24 1.53 -17.88 -15.96
N VAL A 25 2.68 -17.83 -15.31
CA VAL A 25 2.88 -18.54 -14.06
C VAL A 25 3.36 -17.56 -12.99
N VAL A 26 2.77 -17.66 -11.81
CA VAL A 26 3.20 -16.91 -10.61
C VAL A 26 3.90 -17.90 -9.70
N ILE A 27 5.06 -17.51 -9.19
CA ILE A 27 5.87 -18.38 -8.33
C ILE A 27 6.06 -17.70 -6.98
N ASP A 28 5.87 -18.46 -5.91
CA ASP A 28 6.12 -17.97 -4.56
C ASP A 28 6.83 -19.07 -3.76
N LYS A 29 7.82 -18.69 -2.96
CA LYS A 29 8.57 -19.65 -2.15
C LYS A 29 7.73 -20.22 -1.01
N ASP A 30 6.67 -19.51 -0.63
CA ASP A 30 5.82 -19.90 0.48
C ASP A 30 4.35 -19.91 -0.01
N SER A 31 3.42 -19.69 0.86
CA SER A 31 2.01 -19.61 0.52
C SER A 31 1.62 -18.21 0.06
N ILE A 32 0.46 -18.10 -0.56
CA ILE A 32 -0.14 -16.82 -0.92
C ILE A 32 -0.29 -15.98 0.36
N ALA A 33 0.09 -14.71 0.27
CA ALA A 33 0.00 -13.74 1.37
C ALA A 33 0.93 -14.05 2.56
N ALA A 34 1.93 -14.91 2.40
CA ALA A 34 2.86 -15.22 3.50
C ALA A 34 3.82 -14.07 3.82
N GLY A 35 4.04 -13.17 2.86
CA GLY A 35 4.97 -12.04 3.03
C GLY A 35 4.30 -10.76 3.51
N ALA A 36 4.88 -9.63 3.15
CA ALA A 36 4.46 -8.31 3.62
C ALA A 36 2.99 -8.00 3.32
N SER A 37 2.47 -8.48 2.20
CA SER A 37 1.06 -8.25 1.85
C SER A 37 0.09 -8.85 2.88
N GLY A 38 0.47 -9.98 3.47
CA GLY A 38 -0.39 -10.65 4.45
C GLY A 38 -0.37 -10.01 5.84
N VAL A 39 0.63 -9.15 6.11
CA VAL A 39 0.70 -8.45 7.40
C VAL A 39 0.39 -6.96 7.26
N ALA A 40 0.08 -6.49 6.06
CA ALA A 40 -0.28 -5.10 5.83
C ALA A 40 -1.57 -4.73 6.56
N CYS A 41 -1.72 -3.46 6.90
CA CYS A 41 -2.94 -2.97 7.58
C CYS A 41 -4.16 -2.95 6.66
N GLY A 42 -3.96 -3.06 5.36
CA GLY A 42 -5.05 -3.16 4.40
C GLY A 42 -5.74 -1.86 4.04
N VAL A 43 -5.18 -0.73 4.39
CA VAL A 43 -5.79 0.58 4.12
C VAL A 43 -5.74 0.88 2.61
N VAL A 44 -6.86 1.31 2.06
CA VAL A 44 -7.00 1.76 0.68
C VAL A 44 -7.32 3.26 0.72
N ARG A 45 -6.42 4.08 0.17
CA ARG A 45 -6.56 5.53 0.25
C ARG A 45 -5.93 6.19 -0.97
N ASN A 46 -6.30 7.45 -1.20
CA ASN A 46 -5.68 8.31 -2.21
C ASN A 46 -4.71 9.31 -1.59
N ASN A 47 -4.74 9.45 -0.28
CA ASN A 47 -3.98 10.45 0.46
C ASN A 47 -2.49 10.11 0.43
N TYR A 48 -1.79 10.63 -0.58
CA TYR A 48 -0.34 10.54 -0.73
C TYR A 48 0.21 11.91 -1.09
N TYR A 49 1.37 12.22 -0.58
CA TYR A 49 2.00 13.51 -0.82
C TYR A 49 2.38 13.70 -2.30
N GLN A 50 2.79 12.62 -2.96
CA GLN A 50 3.28 12.68 -4.33
C GLN A 50 2.14 12.60 -5.34
N PRO A 51 2.03 13.56 -6.28
CA PRO A 51 0.92 13.58 -7.25
C PRO A 51 0.78 12.29 -8.05
N ALA A 52 1.90 11.72 -8.50
CA ALA A 52 1.87 10.47 -9.29
C ALA A 52 1.22 9.34 -8.49
N MET A 53 1.45 9.29 -7.18
CA MET A 53 0.83 8.27 -6.33
C MET A 53 -0.68 8.49 -6.22
N ARG A 54 -1.12 9.75 -6.12
CA ARG A 54 -2.56 10.04 -6.07
C ARG A 54 -3.27 9.61 -7.36
N GLU A 55 -2.66 9.88 -8.50
CA GLU A 55 -3.23 9.45 -9.79
C GLU A 55 -3.32 7.92 -9.86
N LEU A 56 -2.24 7.26 -9.45
CA LEU A 56 -2.21 5.80 -9.45
C LEU A 56 -3.29 5.23 -8.51
N MET A 57 -3.41 5.79 -7.30
CA MET A 57 -4.37 5.30 -6.32
C MET A 57 -5.83 5.56 -6.76
N ALA A 58 -6.06 6.65 -7.50
CA ALA A 58 -7.40 6.91 -8.06
C ALA A 58 -7.80 5.81 -9.06
N MET A 59 -6.83 5.30 -9.83
CA MET A 59 -7.08 4.15 -10.70
C MET A 59 -7.24 2.85 -9.88
N CYS A 60 -6.44 2.69 -8.84
CA CYS A 60 -6.46 1.46 -8.03
C CYS A 60 -7.78 1.31 -7.27
N VAL A 61 -8.37 2.40 -6.78
CA VAL A 61 -9.63 2.30 -6.03
C VAL A 61 -10.75 1.73 -6.93
N GLU A 62 -10.72 2.05 -8.23
CA GLU A 62 -11.68 1.50 -9.17
C GLU A 62 -11.57 -0.03 -9.26
N VAL A 63 -10.34 -0.55 -9.16
CA VAL A 63 -10.12 -1.99 -9.15
C VAL A 63 -10.75 -2.62 -7.90
N TRP A 64 -10.50 -2.00 -6.72
CA TRP A 64 -11.08 -2.48 -5.46
C TRP A 64 -12.62 -2.49 -5.54
N GLU A 65 -13.20 -1.42 -6.05
CA GLU A 65 -14.65 -1.27 -6.19
C GLU A 65 -15.25 -2.24 -7.21
N SER A 66 -14.47 -2.66 -8.22
CA SER A 66 -14.98 -3.50 -9.31
C SER A 66 -15.50 -4.85 -8.83
N ASP A 67 -15.01 -5.35 -7.69
CA ASP A 67 -15.46 -6.62 -7.12
C ASP A 67 -15.16 -6.62 -5.62
N SER A 68 -15.80 -5.71 -4.92
CA SER A 68 -15.52 -5.49 -3.50
C SER A 68 -15.73 -6.75 -2.65
N LYS A 69 -16.68 -7.60 -3.03
CA LYS A 69 -16.93 -8.85 -2.33
C LYS A 69 -15.73 -9.79 -2.44
N LYS A 70 -15.20 -9.98 -3.66
CA LYS A 70 -14.08 -10.90 -3.91
C LYS A 70 -12.79 -10.36 -3.27
N PHE A 71 -12.62 -9.03 -3.28
CA PHE A 71 -11.46 -8.39 -2.69
C PHE A 71 -11.63 -8.13 -1.18
N HIS A 72 -12.76 -8.49 -0.60
CA HIS A 72 -13.05 -8.21 0.81
C HIS A 72 -12.78 -6.74 1.14
N TYR A 73 -13.21 -5.88 0.24
CA TYR A 73 -13.00 -4.43 0.33
C TYR A 73 -14.22 -3.76 0.94
N HIS A 74 -13.97 -2.86 1.87
CA HIS A 74 -14.99 -2.14 2.64
C HIS A 74 -14.81 -0.66 2.36
N ASP A 75 -15.77 -0.08 1.65
CA ASP A 75 -15.75 1.31 1.20
C ASP A 75 -16.29 2.21 2.31
N VAL A 76 -15.50 2.38 3.36
CA VAL A 76 -15.89 3.19 4.52
C VAL A 76 -15.26 4.59 4.49
N GLY A 77 -14.40 4.85 3.50
CA GLY A 77 -13.68 6.12 3.40
C GLY A 77 -12.38 6.13 4.19
N TYR A 78 -11.64 7.22 4.01
CA TYR A 78 -10.37 7.44 4.71
C TYR A 78 -10.31 8.89 5.16
N MET A 79 -9.80 9.13 6.35
CA MET A 79 -9.73 10.45 6.93
C MET A 79 -8.36 10.71 7.53
N GLN A 80 -7.78 11.85 7.21
CA GLN A 80 -6.58 12.36 7.88
C GLN A 80 -6.95 13.56 8.72
N ILE A 81 -6.58 13.52 9.99
CA ILE A 81 -6.83 14.58 10.98
C ILE A 81 -5.48 15.10 11.42
N SER A 82 -5.25 16.40 11.32
CA SER A 82 -3.88 16.93 11.42
C SER A 82 -3.80 18.22 12.21
N PRO A 83 -2.64 18.48 12.86
CA PRO A 83 -2.38 19.73 13.53
C PRO A 83 -1.96 20.81 12.55
N GLU A 84 -1.84 22.04 13.05
CA GLU A 84 -1.55 23.23 12.25
C GLU A 84 -0.27 23.06 11.40
N CYS A 85 0.75 22.42 11.95
CA CYS A 85 2.03 22.29 11.24
C CYS A 85 1.92 21.46 9.94
N MET A 86 0.84 20.69 9.76
CA MET A 86 0.62 19.92 8.54
C MET A 86 -0.44 20.50 7.62
N GLU A 87 -1.08 21.58 8.02
CA GLU A 87 -2.26 22.09 7.32
C GLU A 87 -2.00 22.41 5.85
N ASN A 88 -0.86 23.02 5.55
CA ASN A 88 -0.51 23.40 4.18
C ASN A 88 -0.30 22.16 3.29
N ASP A 89 0.37 21.14 3.81
CA ASP A 89 0.61 19.91 3.07
C ASP A 89 -0.72 19.19 2.77
N VAL A 90 -1.60 19.13 3.77
CA VAL A 90 -2.90 18.48 3.61
C VAL A 90 -3.78 19.25 2.63
N ALA A 91 -3.72 20.59 2.69
CA ALA A 91 -4.45 21.44 1.74
C ALA A 91 -3.98 21.19 0.30
N GLU A 92 -2.66 21.02 0.11
CA GLU A 92 -2.13 20.71 -1.22
C GLU A 92 -2.60 19.35 -1.72
N ILE A 93 -2.62 18.35 -0.85
CA ILE A 93 -3.16 17.03 -1.20
C ILE A 93 -4.62 17.17 -1.65
N TYR A 94 -5.42 17.90 -0.90
CA TYR A 94 -6.82 18.14 -1.25
C TYR A 94 -6.95 18.83 -2.61
N ALA A 95 -6.17 19.88 -2.84
CA ALA A 95 -6.23 20.60 -4.13
C ALA A 95 -5.93 19.66 -5.29
N GLN A 96 -4.94 18.79 -5.14
CA GLN A 96 -4.59 17.85 -6.18
C GLN A 96 -5.65 16.74 -6.35
N GLN A 97 -6.28 16.31 -5.26
CA GLN A 97 -7.41 15.39 -5.34
C GLN A 97 -8.57 16.00 -6.14
N LYS A 98 -8.84 17.30 -5.91
CA LYS A 98 -9.88 17.99 -6.67
C LYS A 98 -9.52 18.04 -8.17
N ASN A 99 -8.24 18.29 -8.48
CA ASN A 99 -7.78 18.37 -9.87
C ASN A 99 -7.98 17.05 -10.64
N ILE A 100 -7.86 15.92 -9.96
CA ILE A 100 -8.07 14.61 -10.60
C ILE A 100 -9.50 14.08 -10.41
N GLY A 101 -10.39 14.90 -9.84
CA GLY A 101 -11.79 14.52 -9.63
C GLY A 101 -12.03 13.50 -8.55
N TYR A 102 -11.10 13.35 -7.60
CA TYR A 102 -11.25 12.41 -6.50
C TYR A 102 -12.13 13.02 -5.40
N ASP A 103 -13.17 12.28 -4.98
CA ASP A 103 -14.17 12.80 -4.05
C ASP A 103 -13.63 12.89 -2.63
N SER A 104 -13.41 14.11 -2.17
CA SER A 104 -12.92 14.38 -0.81
C SER A 104 -13.44 15.72 -0.31
N VAL A 105 -13.38 15.89 1.01
CA VAL A 105 -13.81 17.10 1.71
C VAL A 105 -12.65 17.56 2.57
N PHE A 106 -12.34 18.85 2.55
CA PHE A 106 -11.29 19.44 3.39
C PHE A 106 -11.92 20.46 4.32
N ILE A 107 -11.74 20.25 5.62
CA ILE A 107 -12.23 21.14 6.67
C ILE A 107 -11.02 21.81 7.29
N GLN A 108 -11.04 23.12 7.41
CA GLN A 108 -9.95 23.94 7.93
C GLN A 108 -10.40 24.73 9.13
N GLY A 109 -9.56 24.82 10.14
CA GLY A 109 -9.83 25.52 11.38
C GLY A 109 -10.21 24.56 12.51
N GLU A 110 -9.72 24.86 13.71
CA GLU A 110 -9.91 24.00 14.88
C GLU A 110 -11.39 23.79 15.19
N LYS A 111 -12.16 24.88 15.22
CA LYS A 111 -13.58 24.81 15.57
C LYS A 111 -14.40 24.02 14.53
N ASP A 112 -14.13 24.27 13.25
CA ASP A 112 -14.85 23.59 12.18
C ASP A 112 -14.46 22.10 12.13
N SER A 113 -13.18 21.80 12.37
CA SER A 113 -12.71 20.40 12.46
C SER A 113 -13.39 19.68 13.62
N GLU A 114 -13.44 20.31 14.79
CA GLU A 114 -14.15 19.74 15.95
C GLU A 114 -15.60 19.48 15.63
N ASN A 115 -16.28 20.46 15.05
CA ASN A 115 -17.69 20.32 14.69
C ASN A 115 -17.92 19.19 13.68
N TYR A 116 -17.02 19.06 12.71
CA TYR A 116 -17.11 18.00 11.70
C TYR A 116 -16.98 16.61 12.36
N MET A 117 -16.00 16.46 13.24
CA MET A 117 -15.75 15.19 13.92
C MET A 117 -16.90 14.83 14.87
N LYS A 118 -17.47 15.84 15.54
CA LYS A 118 -18.58 15.60 16.47
C LYS A 118 -19.86 15.16 15.78
N LYS A 119 -19.99 15.34 14.47
CA LYS A 119 -21.14 14.78 13.74
C LYS A 119 -21.06 13.26 13.61
N MET A 120 -19.86 12.70 13.76
CA MET A 120 -19.63 11.25 13.67
C MET A 120 -19.46 10.62 15.06
N PHE A 121 -18.80 11.36 15.95
CA PHE A 121 -18.49 10.91 17.29
C PHE A 121 -18.83 12.05 18.26
N GLY A 122 -20.02 12.01 18.82
CA GLY A 122 -20.52 13.09 19.68
C GLY A 122 -19.62 13.40 20.87
N ASP A 123 -18.87 12.42 21.33
CA ASP A 123 -17.93 12.57 22.45
C ASP A 123 -16.51 12.92 22.00
N TRP A 124 -16.30 13.30 20.75
CA TRP A 124 -14.99 13.68 20.22
C TRP A 124 -14.32 14.74 21.08
N GLN A 125 -13.08 14.47 21.48
CA GLN A 125 -12.29 15.39 22.31
C GLN A 125 -10.84 15.35 21.80
N ALA A 126 -10.48 16.32 21.01
CA ALA A 126 -9.10 16.48 20.56
C ALA A 126 -8.74 17.94 20.52
N LYS A 127 -7.56 18.27 20.99
CA LYS A 127 -7.02 19.63 20.96
C LYS A 127 -5.90 19.71 19.94
N GLY A 128 -5.73 20.87 19.34
CA GLY A 128 -4.64 21.11 18.42
C GLY A 128 -4.85 20.53 17.04
N ILE A 129 -6.05 20.04 16.74
CA ILE A 129 -6.40 19.56 15.40
C ILE A 129 -7.00 20.74 14.64
N THR A 130 -6.40 21.10 13.51
CA THR A 130 -6.84 22.25 12.72
C THR A 130 -7.31 21.90 11.32
N SER A 131 -7.20 20.63 10.92
CA SER A 131 -7.71 20.23 9.61
C SER A 131 -8.17 18.78 9.61
N VAL A 132 -9.15 18.51 8.74
CA VAL A 132 -9.65 17.16 8.45
C VAL A 132 -9.73 17.04 6.93
N LEU A 133 -9.04 16.07 6.37
CA LEU A 133 -9.21 15.68 4.97
C LEU A 133 -9.92 14.33 4.93
N HIS A 134 -11.15 14.33 4.43
CA HIS A 134 -12.01 13.15 4.44
C HIS A 134 -12.27 12.69 3.00
N GLU A 135 -11.63 11.61 2.61
CA GLU A 135 -11.87 10.93 1.33
C GLU A 135 -13.14 10.10 1.47
N LYS A 136 -14.06 10.28 0.53
CA LYS A 136 -15.33 9.55 0.53
C LYS A 136 -15.20 8.17 -0.09
N ARG A 137 -14.17 7.97 -0.91
CA ARG A 137 -13.81 6.66 -1.48
C ARG A 137 -12.60 6.13 -0.72
N GLY A 138 -12.36 4.83 -0.86
CA GLY A 138 -11.32 4.19 -0.10
C GLY A 138 -11.88 3.54 1.16
N GLY A 139 -10.99 3.12 2.04
CA GLY A 139 -11.38 2.40 3.25
C GLY A 139 -10.37 1.31 3.56
N TYR A 140 -10.80 0.06 3.63
CA TYR A 140 -9.87 -1.02 3.93
C TYR A 140 -10.28 -2.33 3.24
N ALA A 141 -9.30 -3.21 3.09
CA ALA A 141 -9.53 -4.58 2.63
C ALA A 141 -8.99 -5.54 3.70
N ASN A 142 -9.68 -6.67 3.89
CA ASN A 142 -9.18 -7.74 4.74
C ASN A 142 -7.99 -8.37 4.00
N ASN A 143 -6.79 -8.00 4.37
CA ASN A 143 -5.60 -8.17 3.53
C ASN A 143 -5.37 -9.59 3.01
N THR A 144 -5.28 -10.58 3.89
CA THR A 144 -5.07 -11.97 3.47
C THR A 144 -6.20 -12.45 2.56
N SER A 145 -7.44 -12.18 2.94
CA SER A 145 -8.61 -12.57 2.15
C SER A 145 -8.59 -11.91 0.77
N ALA A 146 -8.21 -10.63 0.72
CA ALA A 146 -8.12 -9.89 -0.55
C ALA A 146 -7.08 -10.51 -1.49
N ILE A 147 -5.93 -10.92 -0.95
CA ILE A 147 -4.88 -11.52 -1.77
C ILE A 147 -5.33 -12.89 -2.29
N TYR A 148 -6.01 -13.68 -1.46
CA TYR A 148 -6.59 -14.94 -1.93
C TYR A 148 -7.66 -14.71 -2.98
N GLY A 149 -8.50 -13.68 -2.80
CA GLY A 149 -9.47 -13.30 -3.82
C GLY A 149 -8.82 -12.94 -5.14
N LEU A 150 -7.72 -12.20 -5.08
CA LEU A 150 -6.95 -11.85 -6.29
C LEU A 150 -6.36 -13.10 -6.95
N ALA A 151 -5.87 -14.05 -6.15
CA ALA A 151 -5.35 -15.31 -6.68
C ALA A 151 -6.45 -16.09 -7.40
N ASP A 152 -7.65 -16.17 -6.81
CA ASP A 152 -8.79 -16.81 -7.44
C ASP A 152 -9.12 -16.16 -8.79
N LYS A 153 -9.09 -14.83 -8.85
CA LYS A 153 -9.37 -14.10 -10.09
C LYS A 153 -8.30 -14.39 -11.15
N ALA A 154 -7.04 -14.47 -10.75
CA ALA A 154 -5.95 -14.82 -11.68
C ALA A 154 -6.12 -16.25 -12.21
N GLU A 155 -6.40 -17.21 -11.32
CA GLU A 155 -6.61 -18.60 -11.72
C GLU A 155 -7.82 -18.74 -12.65
N ALA A 156 -8.89 -17.98 -12.41
CA ALA A 156 -10.07 -17.99 -13.26
C ALA A 156 -9.76 -17.52 -14.69
N GLU A 157 -8.70 -16.72 -14.87
CA GLU A 157 -8.23 -16.28 -16.18
C GLU A 157 -7.15 -17.21 -16.75
N GLY A 158 -6.90 -18.35 -16.11
CA GLY A 158 -5.98 -19.37 -16.62
C GLY A 158 -4.58 -19.31 -16.04
N VAL A 159 -4.28 -18.35 -15.17
CA VAL A 159 -2.94 -18.21 -14.57
C VAL A 159 -2.66 -19.40 -13.65
N ARG A 160 -1.44 -19.91 -13.72
CA ARG A 160 -0.98 -20.99 -12.85
C ARG A 160 -0.18 -20.39 -11.69
N ILE A 161 -0.47 -20.84 -10.47
CA ILE A 161 0.20 -20.36 -9.27
C ILE A 161 0.96 -21.52 -8.63
N LEU A 162 2.28 -21.36 -8.50
CA LEU A 162 3.17 -22.36 -7.92
C LEU A 162 3.68 -21.85 -6.58
N THR A 163 3.08 -22.31 -5.50
CA THR A 163 3.54 -22.00 -4.15
C THR A 163 4.58 -23.06 -3.71
N GLY A 164 5.29 -22.75 -2.64
CA GLY A 164 6.33 -23.65 -2.12
C GLY A 164 7.45 -23.89 -3.12
N THR A 165 7.70 -22.93 -4.01
CA THR A 165 8.68 -23.04 -5.09
C THR A 165 9.63 -21.85 -5.02
N THR A 166 10.89 -22.11 -4.75
CA THR A 166 11.88 -21.06 -4.53
C THR A 166 12.72 -20.84 -5.79
N VAL A 167 12.74 -19.58 -6.26
CA VAL A 167 13.62 -19.20 -7.37
C VAL A 167 15.06 -19.12 -6.86
N LYS A 168 15.97 -19.78 -7.57
CA LYS A 168 17.38 -19.88 -7.23
C LYS A 168 18.29 -19.08 -8.17
N GLY A 169 17.80 -18.76 -9.37
CA GLY A 169 18.60 -18.04 -10.34
C GLY A 169 17.88 -17.87 -11.67
N PHE A 170 18.62 -17.35 -12.63
CA PHE A 170 18.13 -17.08 -13.98
C PHE A 170 18.97 -17.84 -15.00
N GLN A 171 18.32 -18.33 -16.05
CA GLN A 171 18.99 -18.93 -17.19
C GLN A 171 19.03 -17.93 -18.34
N TYR A 172 20.16 -17.85 -19.00
CA TYR A 172 20.39 -16.91 -20.10
C TYR A 172 20.58 -17.65 -21.41
N GLY A 173 20.24 -16.99 -22.51
CA GLY A 173 20.47 -17.52 -23.83
C GLY A 173 21.95 -17.59 -24.15
N SER A 174 22.33 -18.45 -25.12
CA SER A 174 23.72 -18.59 -25.56
C SER A 174 24.21 -17.27 -26.12
N ASN A 175 25.35 -16.79 -25.63
CA ASN A 175 25.95 -15.52 -26.08
C ASN A 175 25.00 -14.33 -25.98
N SER A 176 24.14 -14.32 -24.94
CA SER A 176 23.08 -13.31 -24.82
C SER A 176 22.83 -13.02 -23.35
N SER A 177 22.45 -11.79 -23.03
CA SER A 177 21.98 -11.41 -21.69
C SER A 177 20.47 -11.62 -21.55
N ALA A 178 19.79 -12.11 -22.57
CA ALA A 178 18.36 -12.34 -22.50
C ALA A 178 18.06 -13.51 -21.57
N VAL A 179 17.12 -13.31 -20.66
CA VAL A 179 16.66 -14.37 -19.76
C VAL A 179 15.77 -15.31 -20.56
N THR A 180 16.05 -16.61 -20.46
CA THR A 180 15.30 -17.67 -21.17
C THR A 180 14.63 -18.63 -20.22
N GLY A 181 14.84 -18.47 -18.91
CA GLY A 181 14.22 -19.32 -17.90
C GLY A 181 14.61 -18.91 -16.50
N ILE A 182 13.96 -19.50 -15.55
CA ILE A 182 14.29 -19.35 -14.14
C ILE A 182 14.57 -20.73 -13.53
N GLU A 183 15.57 -20.76 -12.69
CA GLU A 183 15.96 -21.96 -11.95
C GLU A 183 15.25 -21.98 -10.61
N THR A 184 14.59 -23.07 -10.30
CA THR A 184 13.91 -23.21 -9.01
C THR A 184 14.39 -24.46 -8.29
N ASP A 185 14.05 -24.56 -7.02
CA ASP A 185 14.34 -25.76 -6.24
C ASP A 185 13.57 -26.99 -6.74
N LYS A 186 12.65 -26.80 -7.70
CA LYS A 186 11.86 -27.89 -8.29
C LYS A 186 12.11 -28.05 -9.79
N GLY A 187 13.18 -27.42 -10.28
CA GLY A 187 13.56 -27.54 -11.68
C GLY A 187 13.50 -26.23 -12.45
N LEU A 188 13.84 -26.32 -13.71
CA LEU A 188 13.91 -25.19 -14.63
C LEU A 188 12.53 -24.87 -15.23
N ILE A 189 12.16 -23.62 -15.24
CA ILE A 189 10.95 -23.15 -15.92
C ILE A 189 11.40 -22.23 -17.05
N LYS A 190 11.16 -22.63 -18.29
CA LYS A 190 11.49 -21.83 -19.48
C LYS A 190 10.47 -20.71 -19.61
N CYS A 191 10.95 -19.54 -20.00
CA CYS A 191 10.07 -18.37 -20.17
C CYS A 191 10.71 -17.34 -21.11
N ASP A 192 9.89 -16.54 -21.70
CA ASP A 192 10.33 -15.44 -22.58
C ASP A 192 10.52 -14.13 -21.81
N GLN A 193 9.82 -13.96 -20.71
CA GLN A 193 9.89 -12.76 -19.89
C GLN A 193 9.71 -13.12 -18.41
N VAL A 194 10.38 -12.36 -17.56
CA VAL A 194 10.24 -12.50 -16.11
C VAL A 194 9.88 -11.16 -15.51
N ILE A 195 8.90 -11.15 -14.64
CA ILE A 195 8.54 -9.98 -13.85
C ILE A 195 8.91 -10.27 -12.40
N VAL A 196 9.82 -9.46 -11.86
CA VAL A 196 10.34 -9.65 -10.51
C VAL A 196 9.50 -8.84 -9.55
N GLY A 197 8.67 -9.51 -8.75
CA GLY A 197 7.82 -8.86 -7.77
C GLY A 197 7.86 -9.54 -6.41
N PRO A 198 9.06 -9.75 -5.84
CA PRO A 198 9.23 -10.58 -4.65
C PRO A 198 9.11 -9.82 -3.32
N GLY A 199 8.60 -8.57 -3.35
CA GLY A 199 8.47 -7.77 -2.14
C GLY A 199 9.82 -7.46 -1.48
N PRO A 200 9.95 -7.64 -0.17
CA PRO A 200 11.19 -7.29 0.53
C PRO A 200 12.42 -8.08 0.08
N TRP A 201 12.23 -9.16 -0.67
CA TRP A 201 13.34 -9.96 -1.19
C TRP A 201 13.87 -9.45 -2.53
N ALA A 202 13.47 -8.25 -2.96
CA ALA A 202 13.90 -7.69 -4.26
C ALA A 202 15.41 -7.61 -4.40
N LYS A 203 16.11 -7.27 -3.31
CA LYS A 203 17.59 -7.20 -3.35
C LYS A 203 18.19 -8.56 -3.70
N SER A 204 17.63 -9.65 -3.20
CA SER A 204 18.16 -11.00 -3.53
C SER A 204 18.08 -11.25 -5.03
N PHE A 205 17.00 -10.84 -5.68
CA PHE A 205 16.87 -10.98 -7.14
C PHE A 205 17.81 -10.04 -7.88
N TRP A 206 17.99 -8.84 -7.36
CA TRP A 206 18.94 -7.88 -7.92
C TRP A 206 20.35 -8.47 -7.93
N ASP A 207 20.74 -9.11 -6.82
CA ASP A 207 22.04 -9.76 -6.71
C ASP A 207 22.17 -10.97 -7.65
N MET A 208 21.10 -11.77 -7.81
CA MET A 208 21.08 -12.90 -8.75
C MET A 208 21.32 -12.43 -10.19
N LEU A 209 20.90 -11.20 -10.51
CA LEU A 209 21.06 -10.62 -11.85
C LEU A 209 22.39 -9.87 -12.01
N ASP A 210 23.22 -9.88 -10.96
CA ASP A 210 24.53 -9.20 -10.93
C ASP A 210 24.42 -7.73 -11.30
N LEU A 211 23.38 -7.06 -10.79
CA LEU A 211 23.16 -5.64 -11.02
C LEU A 211 23.88 -4.80 -9.98
N PRO A 212 24.30 -3.56 -10.32
CA PRO A 212 25.11 -2.77 -9.42
C PRO A 212 24.38 -2.36 -8.15
N ASN A 213 25.05 -2.47 -7.02
CA ASN A 213 24.50 -2.08 -5.72
C ASN A 213 24.78 -0.62 -5.37
N LYS A 214 25.45 0.11 -6.26
CA LYS A 214 25.70 1.54 -6.12
C LYS A 214 25.35 2.24 -7.41
N ILE A 215 24.83 3.44 -7.30
CA ILE A 215 24.38 4.23 -8.45
C ILE A 215 24.86 5.67 -8.32
N THR A 216 24.77 6.40 -9.40
CA THR A 216 24.98 7.85 -9.40
C THR A 216 23.61 8.50 -9.54
N ILE A 217 23.25 9.34 -8.59
CA ILE A 217 21.96 10.02 -8.62
C ILE A 217 22.15 11.53 -8.48
N LYS A 218 21.19 12.29 -8.99
CA LYS A 218 21.08 13.72 -8.75
C LYS A 218 20.07 13.92 -7.62
N GLY A 219 20.52 14.49 -6.53
CA GLY A 219 19.66 14.74 -5.38
C GLY A 219 18.74 15.93 -5.58
N GLU A 220 17.78 16.08 -4.69
CA GLU A 220 16.87 17.24 -4.68
C GLU A 220 17.64 18.54 -4.48
N ASP A 221 18.77 18.47 -3.80
CA ASP A 221 19.69 19.59 -3.61
C ASP A 221 20.42 20.01 -4.89
N GLY A 222 20.22 19.28 -6.00
CA GLY A 222 20.88 19.50 -7.27
C GLY A 222 22.26 18.90 -7.39
N ASN A 223 22.79 18.32 -6.31
CA ASN A 223 24.13 17.74 -6.29
C ASN A 223 24.13 16.34 -6.87
N ILE A 224 25.31 15.96 -7.45
CA ILE A 224 25.50 14.60 -7.96
C ILE A 224 26.16 13.78 -6.87
N HIS A 225 25.50 12.70 -6.48
CA HIS A 225 26.00 11.76 -5.47
C HIS A 225 26.47 10.51 -6.18
N LYS A 226 27.78 10.26 -6.17
CA LYS A 226 28.39 9.09 -6.78
C LYS A 226 28.46 7.94 -5.77
N ASP A 227 28.38 6.73 -6.28
CA ASP A 227 28.49 5.51 -5.46
C ASP A 227 27.45 5.48 -4.33
N TYR A 228 26.28 6.06 -4.59
CA TYR A 228 25.20 6.11 -3.61
C TYR A 228 24.60 4.69 -3.47
N PRO A 229 24.41 4.21 -2.24
CA PRO A 229 23.83 2.87 -2.07
C PRO A 229 22.48 2.75 -2.75
N MET A 230 22.29 1.71 -3.54
CA MET A 230 21.02 1.44 -4.23
C MET A 230 19.92 1.01 -3.26
N TRP A 231 20.30 0.36 -2.15
CA TRP A 231 19.35 -0.27 -1.26
C TRP A 231 19.40 0.36 0.12
N HIS A 232 18.22 0.69 0.66
CA HIS A 232 18.03 1.16 2.01
C HIS A 232 16.89 0.33 2.61
N TYR A 233 17.01 -0.02 3.87
CA TYR A 233 15.99 -0.77 4.58
C TYR A 233 15.47 0.06 5.74
N TRP A 234 14.18 0.02 5.92
CA TRP A 234 13.49 0.66 7.02
C TRP A 234 12.92 -0.43 7.91
N MET A 235 13.05 -0.25 9.20
CA MET A 235 12.36 -1.10 10.15
C MET A 235 11.12 -0.36 10.63
N LEU A 236 9.97 -0.98 10.48
CA LEU A 236 8.70 -0.46 10.96
C LEU A 236 8.21 -1.38 12.06
N THR A 237 7.90 -0.81 13.21
CA THR A 237 7.30 -1.56 14.31
C THR A 237 5.85 -1.12 14.45
N GLU A 238 4.95 -2.07 14.42
CA GLU A 238 3.52 -1.82 14.55
C GLU A 238 2.98 -2.57 15.77
N GLY A 239 2.04 -1.93 16.44
CA GLY A 239 1.31 -2.54 17.53
C GLY A 239 -0.18 -2.38 17.30
N VAL A 240 -0.96 -3.24 17.92
CA VAL A 240 -2.42 -3.20 17.83
C VAL A 240 -3.00 -2.94 19.21
N LEU A 241 -3.77 -1.88 19.32
CA LEU A 241 -4.55 -1.61 20.51
C LEU A 241 -5.79 -2.51 20.49
N ARG A 242 -5.98 -3.28 21.51
CA ARG A 242 -7.14 -4.15 21.62
C ARG A 242 -8.23 -3.44 22.41
N VAL A 243 -9.28 -3.06 21.71
CA VAL A 243 -10.44 -2.40 22.32
C VAL A 243 -11.70 -3.19 22.00
N ASP A 244 -12.70 -3.03 22.85
CA ASP A 244 -14.00 -3.64 22.61
C ASP A 244 -14.57 -3.07 21.30
N PRO A 245 -14.92 -3.93 20.32
CA PRO A 245 -15.46 -3.45 19.04
C PRO A 245 -16.70 -2.56 19.18
N ASN A 246 -17.41 -2.67 20.27
CA ASN A 246 -18.59 -1.84 20.50
C ASN A 246 -18.25 -0.36 20.65
N PHE A 247 -16.99 -0.04 20.99
CA PHE A 247 -16.53 1.34 21.09
C PHE A 247 -15.92 1.86 19.77
N LEU A 248 -15.93 1.03 18.73
CA LEU A 248 -15.31 1.38 17.44
C LEU A 248 -16.37 1.77 16.40
N LYS A 249 -17.47 2.31 16.84
CA LYS A 249 -18.59 2.68 15.97
C LYS A 249 -18.86 4.17 16.06
N THR A 250 -19.40 4.72 14.97
CA THR A 250 -19.94 6.08 15.00
C THR A 250 -21.24 6.09 15.83
N ASP A 251 -21.74 7.28 16.15
CA ASP A 251 -22.95 7.43 16.95
C ASP A 251 -24.16 6.72 16.34
N ASP A 252 -24.21 6.62 15.01
CA ASP A 252 -25.29 5.91 14.33
C ASP A 252 -25.07 4.39 14.20
N GLY A 253 -24.02 3.88 14.84
CA GLY A 253 -23.76 2.43 14.90
C GLY A 253 -23.00 1.86 13.70
N ASN A 254 -22.57 2.70 12.78
CA ASN A 254 -21.87 2.26 11.57
C ASN A 254 -20.36 2.15 11.79
N MET A 255 -19.69 1.43 10.91
CA MET A 255 -18.23 1.44 10.88
C MET A 255 -17.75 2.82 10.43
N PRO A 256 -16.83 3.42 11.14
CA PRO A 256 -16.28 4.72 10.73
C PRO A 256 -15.36 4.58 9.53
N PRO A 257 -15.00 5.71 8.89
CA PRO A 257 -13.88 5.69 7.96
C PRO A 257 -12.61 5.22 8.65
N VAL A 258 -11.63 4.79 7.88
CA VAL A 258 -10.28 4.58 8.42
C VAL A 258 -9.73 5.96 8.80
N ILE A 259 -9.28 6.11 10.03
CA ILE A 259 -8.86 7.42 10.55
C ILE A 259 -7.37 7.38 10.89
N HIS A 260 -6.64 8.35 10.35
CA HIS A 260 -5.25 8.62 10.68
C HIS A 260 -5.18 9.97 11.37
N VAL A 261 -4.66 10.00 12.59
CA VAL A 261 -4.50 11.24 13.36
C VAL A 261 -3.02 11.54 13.48
N ASP A 262 -2.60 12.70 12.99
CA ASP A 262 -1.26 13.23 13.26
C ASP A 262 -1.35 14.21 14.43
N THR A 263 -0.29 14.27 15.22
CA THR A 263 -0.21 15.18 16.36
C THR A 263 1.23 15.58 16.63
N ASP A 264 1.42 16.79 17.11
CA ASP A 264 2.71 17.29 17.59
C ASP A 264 2.78 17.33 19.12
N ALA A 265 1.79 16.78 19.81
CA ALA A 265 1.80 16.69 21.26
C ALA A 265 2.89 15.70 21.72
N PRO A 266 3.64 16.03 22.78
CA PRO A 266 4.65 15.08 23.26
C PRO A 266 4.02 13.77 23.74
N LEU A 267 4.68 12.67 23.39
CA LEU A 267 4.23 11.33 23.77
C LEU A 267 5.11 10.80 24.89
N TYR A 268 4.49 10.39 25.97
CA TYR A 268 5.17 9.87 27.14
C TYR A 268 4.80 8.40 27.39
N SER A 269 5.72 7.68 28.02
CA SER A 269 5.49 6.29 28.39
C SER A 269 4.36 6.18 29.43
N ASP A 270 3.47 5.22 29.22
CA ASP A 270 2.41 4.90 30.18
C ASP A 270 2.96 4.23 31.44
N SER A 271 4.11 3.56 31.32
CA SER A 271 4.65 2.79 32.45
C SER A 271 5.09 3.67 33.61
N ASP A 272 5.62 4.85 33.32
CA ASP A 272 6.11 5.77 34.37
C ASP A 272 5.63 7.21 34.16
N LYS A 273 5.00 7.49 33.01
CA LYS A 273 4.46 8.81 32.63
C LYS A 273 5.49 9.94 32.67
N LYS A 274 6.77 9.58 32.67
CA LYS A 274 7.88 10.53 32.71
C LYS A 274 8.84 10.35 31.55
N HIS A 275 8.94 9.12 31.04
CA HIS A 275 9.85 8.82 29.94
C HIS A 275 9.25 9.43 28.63
N LEU A 276 9.93 10.41 28.09
CA LEU A 276 9.53 11.00 26.81
C LEU A 276 9.88 10.03 25.68
N ILE A 277 8.85 9.58 24.95
CA ILE A 277 9.05 8.73 23.79
C ILE A 277 9.40 9.57 22.56
N THR A 278 8.63 10.63 22.33
CA THR A 278 8.94 11.58 21.25
C THR A 278 8.30 12.93 21.52
N ASP A 279 8.99 13.97 21.10
CA ASP A 279 8.45 15.33 21.01
C ASP A 279 8.35 15.80 19.54
N LYS A 280 8.47 14.85 18.62
CA LYS A 280 8.34 15.11 17.18
C LYS A 280 6.93 14.72 16.72
N LEU A 281 6.58 15.16 15.54
CA LEU A 281 5.32 14.76 14.92
C LEU A 281 5.20 13.23 14.87
N TRP A 282 4.07 12.70 15.28
CA TRP A 282 3.78 11.26 15.25
C TRP A 282 2.31 11.05 14.90
N GLY A 283 1.94 9.82 14.54
CA GLY A 283 0.58 9.53 14.11
C GLY A 283 0.09 8.18 14.57
N ILE A 284 -1.24 8.05 14.58
CA ILE A 284 -1.93 6.80 14.93
C ILE A 284 -2.84 6.45 13.76
N UNK A 285 -2.80 5.32 13.18
CA UNK A 285 -3.57 4.91 12.12
C UNK A 285 -4.65 4.01 12.58
N UNK A 286 -5.31 4.11 11.98
CA UNK A 286 -6.32 3.33 12.48
C UNK A 286 -6.88 2.45 11.70
#